data_42cac760545c2204e268b27c4468e668
#
_entry.id   42cac760545c2204e268b27c4468e668
#
_cell.length_a   1.000
_cell.length_b   1.000
_cell.length_c   1.000
_cell.angle_alpha   90.00
_cell.angle_beta   90.00
_cell.angle_gamma   90.00
#
_symmetry.space_group_name_H-M   'P 1'
#
loop_
_entity.id
_entity.type
_entity.pdbx_description
1 polymer ?
#
loop_
_entity_poly.entity_id
_entity_poly.type
_entity_poly.pdbx_seq_one_letter_code
_entity_poly.pdbx_strand_id
1 'polypeptide(L)' 'MARTKIATLNLRIDPGIKDAVREAADMEHRSVANMVEMLIRRYCDEAGIVIPEQNEMFVRKHNG' A
#
# COMPACT_ATOMS: atom_id res chain seq x y z
N MET A 1 -10.61 -16.29 1.59
CA MET A 1 -10.62 -15.94 1.01
C MET A 1 -9.62 -15.19 0.61
N ALA A 2 -9.35 -15.15 -0.09
CA ALA A 2 -8.43 -14.44 -0.47
C ALA A 2 -8.66 -13.11 -0.50
N ARG A 3 -7.85 -12.29 -0.11
CA ARG A 3 -8.12 -11.11 -0.22
C ARG A 3 -7.56 -10.64 -1.38
N THR A 4 -8.06 -10.33 -2.31
CA THR A 4 -7.49 -9.84 -3.48
C THR A 4 -7.42 -8.37 -3.39
N LYS A 5 -6.53 -7.76 -4.10
CA LYS A 5 -6.42 -6.36 -4.17
C LYS A 5 -7.37 -5.88 -5.22
N ILE A 6 -8.44 -5.24 -4.80
CA ILE A 6 -9.43 -4.83 -5.75
C ILE A 6 -9.50 -3.34 -5.95
N ALA A 7 -8.62 -2.60 -5.34
CA ALA A 7 -8.59 -1.17 -5.53
C ALA A 7 -7.38 -0.80 -6.37
N THR A 8 -7.50 0.25 -7.15
CA THR A 8 -6.41 0.67 -7.98
C THR A 8 -6.01 2.07 -7.62
N LEU A 9 -4.73 2.34 -7.60
CA LEU A 9 -4.24 3.65 -7.30
C LEU A 9 -3.40 4.11 -8.47
N ASN A 10 -3.80 5.18 -9.11
CA ASN A 10 -3.07 5.70 -10.24
C ASN A 10 -2.32 6.94 -9.83
N LEU A 11 -1.04 6.96 -10.05
CA LEU A 11 -0.21 8.04 -9.63
C LEU A 11 0.64 8.57 -10.76
N ARG A 12 0.88 9.88 -10.73
CA ARG A 12 1.79 10.47 -11.67
C ARG A 12 2.95 10.87 -10.84
N ILE A 13 4.09 10.28 -11.05
CA ILE A 13 5.26 10.58 -10.26
C ILE A 13 6.43 10.80 -11.18
N ASP A 14 7.48 11.34 -10.61
CA ASP A 14 8.68 11.60 -11.30
C ASP A 14 9.26 10.33 -11.85
N PRO A 15 9.77 10.31 -13.07
CA PRO A 15 10.35 9.07 -13.60
C PRO A 15 11.47 8.54 -12.73
N GLY A 16 12.23 9.43 -12.13
CA GLY A 16 13.31 8.98 -11.26
C GLY A 16 12.80 8.23 -10.05
N ILE A 17 11.67 8.68 -9.50
CA ILE A 17 11.11 8.01 -8.36
C ILE A 17 10.51 6.68 -8.78
N LYS A 18 9.97 6.61 -9.99
CA LYS A 18 9.43 5.38 -10.47
C LYS A 18 10.54 4.34 -10.63
N ASP A 19 11.68 4.75 -11.15
CA ASP A 19 12.80 3.85 -11.32
C ASP A 19 13.33 3.41 -9.96
N ALA A 20 13.37 4.33 -9.02
CA ALA A 20 13.88 4.01 -7.70
C ALA A 20 13.01 2.97 -7.00
N VAL A 21 11.69 3.07 -7.15
CA VAL A 21 10.83 2.11 -6.47
C VAL A 21 10.96 0.75 -7.13
N ARG A 22 11.24 0.72 -8.44
CA ARG A 22 11.40 -0.55 -9.10
C ARG A 22 12.66 -1.22 -8.61
N GLU A 23 13.72 -0.46 -8.45
CA GLU A 23 14.95 -0.99 -7.98
C GLU A 23 14.78 -1.47 -6.53
N ALA A 24 14.08 -0.72 -5.71
CA ALA A 24 13.85 -1.12 -4.33
C ALA A 24 13.04 -2.43 -4.29
N ALA A 25 12.06 -2.55 -5.16
CA ALA A 25 11.25 -3.75 -5.19
C ALA A 25 12.11 -4.95 -5.58
N ASP A 26 13.00 -4.75 -6.52
CA ASP A 26 13.89 -5.81 -6.95
C ASP A 26 14.79 -6.25 -5.81
N MET A 27 15.33 -5.32 -5.09
CA MET A 27 16.21 -5.65 -3.98
C MET A 27 15.50 -6.43 -2.91
N GLU A 28 14.20 -6.21 -2.76
CA GLU A 28 13.44 -6.90 -1.74
C GLU A 28 12.69 -8.09 -2.30
N HIS A 29 12.87 -8.37 -3.56
CA HIS A 29 12.18 -9.48 -4.24
C HIS A 29 10.69 -9.32 -4.09
N ARG A 30 10.19 -8.12 -4.34
CA ARG A 30 8.78 -7.85 -4.27
C ARG A 30 8.31 -7.24 -5.55
N SER A 31 7.02 -7.22 -5.81
CA SER A 31 6.49 -6.53 -6.96
C SER A 31 6.49 -5.06 -6.60
N VAL A 32 6.38 -4.20 -7.60
CA VAL A 32 6.34 -2.77 -7.37
C VAL A 32 5.13 -2.43 -6.53
N ALA A 33 3.98 -3.04 -6.84
CA ALA A 33 2.77 -2.75 -6.08
C ALA A 33 2.95 -3.14 -4.62
N ASN A 34 3.58 -4.26 -4.37
CA ASN A 34 3.79 -4.70 -3.02
C ASN A 34 4.75 -3.78 -2.30
N MET A 35 5.77 -3.30 -3.00
CA MET A 35 6.72 -2.39 -2.42
C MET A 35 6.06 -1.09 -2.03
N VAL A 36 5.20 -0.57 -2.90
CA VAL A 36 4.50 0.66 -2.62
C VAL A 36 3.59 0.49 -1.42
N GLU A 37 2.90 -0.64 -1.33
CA GLU A 37 2.05 -0.90 -0.19
C GLU A 37 2.84 -0.92 1.10
N MET A 38 4.00 -1.53 1.06
CA MET A 38 4.81 -1.62 2.25
C MET A 38 5.26 -0.24 2.71
N LEU A 39 5.63 0.61 1.76
CA LEU A 39 6.07 1.94 2.10
C LEU A 39 4.93 2.77 2.67
N ILE A 40 3.73 2.60 2.12
CA ILE A 40 2.59 3.31 2.62
C ILE A 40 2.25 2.85 4.03
N ARG A 41 2.32 1.56 4.28
CA ARG A 41 2.03 1.05 5.62
C ARG A 41 3.04 1.58 6.62
N ARG A 42 4.27 1.67 6.20
CA ARG A 42 5.30 2.17 7.08
C ARG A 42 5.06 3.63 7.42
N TYR A 43 4.73 4.42 6.43
CA TYR A 43 4.49 5.83 6.66
C TYR A 43 3.27 6.01 7.57
N CYS A 44 2.22 5.27 7.31
CA CYS A 44 1.02 5.39 8.10
C CYS A 44 1.27 4.99 9.55
N ASP A 45 2.10 4.00 9.74
CA ASP A 45 2.43 3.55 11.07
C ASP A 45 3.14 4.67 11.82
N GLU A 46 4.07 5.32 11.18
CA GLU A 46 4.81 6.39 11.81
C GLU A 46 3.93 7.61 12.03
N ALA A 47 3.01 7.87 11.15
CA ALA A 47 2.16 9.03 11.26
C ALA A 47 0.93 8.79 12.13
N GLY A 48 0.73 7.59 12.58
CA GLY A 48 -0.40 7.28 13.42
C GLY A 48 -1.69 7.11 12.64
N ILE A 49 -1.59 6.80 11.36
CA ILE A 49 -2.76 6.59 10.55
C ILE A 49 -3.11 5.12 10.56
N VAL A 50 -4.34 4.81 10.92
CA VAL A 50 -4.76 3.44 10.96
C VAL A 50 -5.26 3.03 9.58
N ILE A 51 -4.71 1.96 9.02
CA ILE A 51 -5.13 1.47 7.74
C ILE A 51 -6.23 0.46 7.96
N PRO A 52 -7.43 0.70 7.48
CA PRO A 52 -8.51 -0.24 7.70
C PRO A 52 -8.32 -1.45 6.82
N GLU A 53 -8.32 -2.62 7.40
CA GLU A 53 -8.29 -3.85 6.65
C GLU A 53 -9.71 -4.14 6.24
N GLN A 54 -9.88 -4.97 5.26
CA GLN A 54 -11.19 -5.25 4.79
C GLN A 54 -12.12 -5.69 5.88
N ASN A 55 -11.70 -6.53 6.73
CA ASN A 55 -12.53 -6.99 7.82
C ASN A 55 -12.84 -5.87 8.76
N GLU A 56 -11.87 -5.09 9.04
CA GLU A 56 -12.08 -4.00 9.92
C GLU A 56 -12.98 -2.95 9.34
N MET A 57 -12.92 -2.76 8.08
CA MET A 57 -13.76 -1.84 7.45
C MET A 57 -15.21 -2.20 7.63
N PHE A 58 -15.52 -3.45 7.55
CA PHE A 58 -16.81 -3.91 7.75
C PHE A 58 -17.26 -3.54 9.11
N VAL A 59 -16.50 -3.79 10.09
CA VAL A 59 -16.83 -3.52 11.44
C VAL A 59 -16.99 -2.05 11.67
N ARG A 60 -16.06 -1.29 11.17
CA ARG A 60 -16.15 0.09 11.35
C ARG A 60 -17.29 0.70 10.70
N LYS A 61 -17.69 0.24 9.62
CA LYS A 61 -18.79 0.74 8.99
C LYS A 61 -19.92 0.73 9.87
N HIS A 62 -20.10 -0.22 10.63
CA HIS A 62 -21.15 -0.27 11.49
C HIS A 62 -21.04 0.67 12.59
N ASN A 63 -19.88 0.91 12.99
CA ASN A 63 -19.73 1.79 13.99
C ASN A 63 -19.89 3.04 13.56
N GLY A 64 -19.72 3.22 12.49
CA GLY A 64 -19.88 4.48 12.05
C GLY A 64 -20.25 4.98 11.87
#